data_c3df88cfce8f0566d83e1bb663bb2cc4
#
_entry.id   c3df88cfce8f0566d83e1bb663bb2cc4
#
_cell.length_a   1.000
_cell.length_b   1.000
_cell.length_c   1.000
_cell.angle_alpha   90.00
_cell.angle_beta   90.00
_cell.angle_gamma   90.00
#
_symmetry.space_group_name_H-M   'P 1'
#
loop_
_entity.id
_entity.type
_entity.pdbx_description
1 polymer ?
#
loop_
_entity_poly.entity_id
_entity_poly.type
_entity_poly.pdbx_seq_one_letter_code
_entity_poly.pdbx_strand_id
1 'polypeptide(L)'
;MKHKEIEFKYWAEDFSKEDLLYVTKNTFNFYIDDPSNRSLEYLRSRVRFMINNLKKDGLDEKKFKMTFENLISSNKSIEFFVQKNISENSYISPSKNNNRALLTSKFFGNTDEIILRSFTKILQDISGRYFAARGKGVSRIINQIKQKSLTKTTIGGCVIEKIENSVVISKENTK
;
A
#
# COMPACT_ATOMS: atom_id res chain seq x y z
N MET A 1 7.79 12.06 29.51
CA MET A 1 8.39 12.98 28.49
C MET A 1 8.07 12.57 27.04
N LYS A 2 8.13 11.29 26.65
CA LYS A 2 7.87 10.87 25.26
C LYS A 2 6.45 11.15 24.73
N HIS A 3 5.40 11.15 25.55
CA HIS A 3 4.04 11.42 25.09
C HIS A 3 3.77 12.88 24.70
N LYS A 4 4.41 13.86 25.35
CA LYS A 4 4.25 15.29 25.01
C LYS A 4 4.91 15.65 23.67
N GLU A 5 6.04 15.01 23.32
CA GLU A 5 6.68 15.24 22.02
C GLU A 5 5.87 14.68 20.84
N ILE A 6 5.17 13.54 21.05
CA ILE A 6 4.31 12.94 20.02
C ILE A 6 3.08 13.82 19.76
N GLU A 7 2.40 14.30 20.81
CA GLU A 7 1.26 15.22 20.68
C GLU A 7 1.65 16.52 19.98
N PHE A 8 2.80 17.09 20.30
CA PHE A 8 3.27 18.33 19.67
C PHE A 8 3.58 18.16 18.17
N LYS A 9 4.10 17.00 17.77
CA LYS A 9 4.38 16.69 16.37
C LYS A 9 3.11 16.55 15.54
N TYR A 10 2.09 15.91 16.06
CA TYR A 10 0.77 15.80 15.39
C TYR A 10 0.06 17.16 15.31
N TRP A 11 0.20 17.98 16.34
CA TRP A 11 -0.40 19.32 16.36
C TRP A 11 0.18 20.23 15.28
N ALA A 12 1.48 20.13 15.01
CA ALA A 12 2.14 20.95 14.00
C ALA A 12 1.77 20.58 12.54
N GLU A 13 1.21 19.40 12.29
CA GLU A 13 0.78 18.96 10.96
C GLU A 13 -0.52 19.65 10.50
N ASP A 14 -1.34 20.14 11.44
CA ASP A 14 -2.61 20.83 11.14
C ASP A 14 -2.46 22.34 10.87
N PHE A 15 -1.27 22.91 11.13
CA PHE A 15 -0.99 24.33 10.94
C PHE A 15 -0.23 24.61 9.64
N SER A 16 -0.61 25.69 8.96
CA SER A 16 0.16 26.15 7.80
C SER A 16 1.54 26.68 8.23
N LYS A 17 2.47 26.75 7.28
CA LYS A 17 3.79 27.34 7.54
C LYS A 17 3.65 28.82 7.97
N GLU A 18 2.70 29.53 7.42
CA GLU A 18 2.36 30.92 7.74
C GLU A 18 1.90 31.06 9.18
N ASP A 19 1.02 30.15 9.64
CA ASP A 19 0.54 30.12 11.03
C ASP A 19 1.68 29.87 12.01
N LEU A 20 2.54 28.89 11.71
CA LEU A 20 3.72 28.58 12.54
C LEU A 20 4.71 29.74 12.58
N LEU A 21 4.95 30.42 11.45
CA LEU A 21 5.78 31.62 11.40
C LEU A 21 5.17 32.76 12.21
N TYR A 22 3.87 32.97 12.12
CA TYR A 22 3.15 34.00 12.90
C TYR A 22 3.31 33.74 14.40
N VAL A 23 3.06 32.52 14.85
CA VAL A 23 3.23 32.14 16.27
C VAL A 23 4.68 32.31 16.70
N THR A 24 5.65 31.84 15.90
CA THR A 24 7.08 31.94 16.25
C THR A 24 7.52 33.38 16.39
N LYS A 25 7.14 34.25 15.45
CA LYS A 25 7.48 35.70 15.52
C LYS A 25 6.87 36.39 16.73
N ASN A 26 5.60 36.09 17.04
CA ASN A 26 4.92 36.72 18.16
C ASN A 26 5.36 36.18 19.53
N THR A 27 5.83 34.94 19.60
CA THR A 27 6.29 34.34 20.86
C THR A 27 7.75 34.57 21.14
N PHE A 28 8.62 34.46 20.11
CA PHE A 28 10.08 34.51 20.28
C PHE A 28 10.71 35.76 19.68
N ASN A 29 9.96 36.59 18.94
CA ASN A 29 10.44 37.80 18.23
C ASN A 29 11.55 37.55 17.20
N PHE A 30 11.96 36.34 16.96
CA PHE A 30 12.93 35.96 15.93
C PHE A 30 12.66 34.57 15.39
N TYR A 31 13.13 34.32 14.18
CA TYR A 31 13.24 32.98 13.60
C TYR A 31 14.49 32.91 12.71
N ILE A 32 15.06 31.74 12.60
CA ILE A 32 16.24 31.51 11.74
C ILE A 32 15.72 30.95 10.40
N ASP A 33 16.00 31.68 9.32
CA ASP A 33 15.74 31.18 7.97
C ASP A 33 16.95 30.34 7.53
N ASP A 34 16.79 29.01 7.56
CA ASP A 34 17.84 28.08 7.16
C ASP A 34 18.02 28.15 5.63
N PRO A 35 19.22 28.53 5.12
CA PRO A 35 19.49 28.60 3.68
C PRO A 35 19.23 27.28 2.93
N SER A 36 19.34 26.14 3.61
CA SER A 36 19.06 24.81 3.03
C SER A 36 17.61 24.68 2.56
N ASN A 37 16.67 25.42 3.15
CA ASN A 37 15.26 25.43 2.72
C ASN A 37 15.07 25.99 1.29
N ARG A 38 16.04 26.73 0.77
CA ARG A 38 16.02 27.32 -0.58
C ARG A 38 16.87 26.53 -1.57
N SER A 39 17.73 25.63 -1.09
CA SER A 39 18.59 24.83 -1.96
C SER A 39 17.79 23.77 -2.71
N LEU A 40 17.89 23.79 -4.04
CA LEU A 40 17.28 22.78 -4.91
C LEU A 40 18.03 21.43 -4.88
N GLU A 41 19.09 21.29 -4.14
CA GLU A 41 19.79 20.02 -3.91
C GLU A 41 18.91 19.05 -3.10
N TYR A 42 18.11 19.59 -2.19
CA TYR A 42 17.23 18.78 -1.35
C TYR A 42 15.90 18.46 -2.04
N LEU A 43 15.49 17.19 -2.00
CA LEU A 43 14.25 16.73 -2.62
C LEU A 43 13.03 17.53 -2.15
N ARG A 44 12.93 17.82 -0.85
CA ARG A 44 11.79 18.58 -0.28
C ARG A 44 11.69 19.99 -0.86
N SER A 45 12.82 20.68 -1.04
CA SER A 45 12.85 22.03 -1.63
C SER A 45 12.45 22.00 -3.09
N ARG A 46 12.93 21.00 -3.84
CA ARG A 46 12.52 20.78 -5.25
C ARG A 46 11.02 20.54 -5.37
N VAL A 47 10.46 19.68 -4.53
CA VAL A 47 9.01 19.37 -4.54
C VAL A 47 8.20 20.63 -4.23
N ARG A 48 8.58 21.42 -3.22
CA ARG A 48 7.90 22.69 -2.92
C ARG A 48 7.97 23.67 -4.09
N PHE A 49 9.11 23.78 -4.72
CA PHE A 49 9.28 24.64 -5.91
C PHE A 49 8.37 24.20 -7.07
N MET A 50 8.30 22.88 -7.34
CA MET A 50 7.41 22.32 -8.36
C MET A 50 5.94 22.60 -8.04
N ILE A 51 5.51 22.39 -6.80
CA ILE A 51 4.12 22.67 -6.37
C ILE A 51 3.79 24.15 -6.56
N ASN A 52 4.69 25.06 -6.18
CA ASN A 52 4.47 26.49 -6.35
C ASN A 52 4.35 26.90 -7.82
N ASN A 53 5.11 26.27 -8.70
CA ASN A 53 4.98 26.52 -10.15
C ASN A 53 3.67 25.98 -10.69
N LEU A 54 3.29 24.74 -10.30
CA LEU A 54 1.99 24.16 -10.70
C LEU A 54 0.81 25.01 -10.23
N LYS A 55 0.89 25.63 -9.03
CA LYS A 55 -0.12 26.58 -8.56
C LYS A 55 -0.23 27.82 -9.45
N LYS A 56 0.91 28.37 -9.89
CA LYS A 56 0.94 29.49 -10.83
C LYS A 56 0.33 29.12 -12.18
N ASP A 57 0.50 27.87 -12.60
CA ASP A 57 -0.03 27.32 -13.85
C ASP A 57 -1.49 26.84 -13.71
N GLY A 58 -2.14 27.12 -12.57
CA GLY A 58 -3.57 26.87 -12.35
C GLY A 58 -3.92 25.58 -11.59
N LEU A 59 -2.96 24.95 -10.91
CA LEU A 59 -3.27 23.85 -10.02
C LEU A 59 -4.17 24.31 -8.87
N ASP A 60 -5.41 23.82 -8.88
CA ASP A 60 -6.37 24.02 -7.80
C ASP A 60 -6.13 22.99 -6.68
N GLU A 61 -5.58 23.45 -5.57
CA GLU A 61 -5.29 22.58 -4.43
C GLU A 61 -6.53 21.89 -3.85
N LYS A 62 -7.70 22.55 -3.87
CA LYS A 62 -8.94 21.96 -3.37
C LYS A 62 -9.37 20.79 -4.23
N LYS A 63 -9.34 20.96 -5.56
CA LYS A 63 -9.64 19.89 -6.51
C LYS A 63 -8.65 18.74 -6.41
N PHE A 64 -7.36 19.07 -6.24
CA PHE A 64 -6.31 18.08 -6.05
C PHE A 64 -6.54 17.26 -4.77
N LYS A 65 -6.77 17.93 -3.62
CA LYS A 65 -7.10 17.30 -2.34
C LYS A 65 -8.35 16.42 -2.46
N MET A 66 -9.42 16.93 -3.05
CA MET A 66 -10.66 16.17 -3.26
C MET A 66 -10.42 14.91 -4.11
N THR A 67 -9.56 15.00 -5.14
CA THR A 67 -9.20 13.82 -5.94
C THR A 67 -8.49 12.76 -5.10
N PHE A 68 -7.55 13.17 -4.24
CA PHE A 68 -6.88 12.24 -3.32
C PHE A 68 -7.86 11.61 -2.32
N GLU A 69 -8.76 12.40 -1.74
CA GLU A 69 -9.78 11.90 -0.81
C GLU A 69 -10.70 10.87 -1.49
N ASN A 70 -11.09 11.12 -2.74
CA ASN A 70 -11.86 10.18 -3.54
C ASN A 70 -11.07 8.89 -3.84
N LEU A 71 -9.78 8.99 -4.16
CA LEU A 71 -8.91 7.82 -4.38
C LEU A 71 -8.75 7.01 -3.09
N ILE A 72 -8.56 7.66 -1.94
CA ILE A 72 -8.47 7.00 -0.63
C ILE A 72 -9.78 6.27 -0.32
N SER A 73 -10.93 6.93 -0.54
CA SER A 73 -12.25 6.33 -0.31
C SER A 73 -12.48 5.12 -1.23
N SER A 74 -12.13 5.24 -2.51
CA SER A 74 -12.20 4.13 -3.47
C SER A 74 -11.31 2.96 -3.05
N ASN A 75 -10.08 3.26 -2.59
CA ASN A 75 -9.17 2.22 -2.11
C ASN A 75 -9.70 1.49 -0.86
N LYS A 76 -10.35 2.21 0.08
CA LYS A 76 -11.01 1.58 1.23
C LYS A 76 -12.10 0.60 0.81
N SER A 77 -12.88 0.95 -0.21
CA SER A 77 -13.92 0.06 -0.76
C SER A 77 -13.31 -1.19 -1.40
N ILE A 78 -12.24 -1.03 -2.17
CA ILE A 78 -11.51 -2.17 -2.75
C ILE A 78 -10.96 -3.07 -1.63
N GLU A 79 -10.34 -2.48 -0.60
CA GLU A 79 -9.78 -3.26 0.52
C GLU A 79 -10.86 -4.06 1.27
N PHE A 80 -12.06 -3.51 1.44
CA PHE A 80 -13.20 -4.24 1.99
C PHE A 80 -13.50 -5.50 1.17
N PHE A 81 -13.58 -5.39 -0.16
CA PHE A 81 -13.85 -6.54 -1.02
C PHE A 81 -12.68 -7.52 -1.08
N VAL A 82 -11.45 -7.05 -0.97
CA VAL A 82 -10.25 -7.90 -0.84
C VAL A 82 -10.34 -8.76 0.42
N GLN A 83 -10.65 -8.16 1.58
CA GLN A 83 -10.82 -8.89 2.83
C GLN A 83 -11.98 -9.89 2.75
N LYS A 84 -13.10 -9.46 2.17
CA LYS A 84 -14.25 -10.31 1.95
C LYS A 84 -13.90 -11.52 1.10
N ASN A 85 -13.21 -11.32 -0.03
CA ASN A 85 -12.78 -12.43 -0.89
C ASN A 85 -11.85 -13.41 -0.15
N ILE A 86 -10.92 -12.92 0.66
CA ILE A 86 -10.03 -13.77 1.47
C ILE A 86 -10.84 -14.56 2.50
N SER A 87 -11.69 -13.88 3.27
CA SER A 87 -12.44 -14.54 4.36
C SER A 87 -13.46 -15.58 3.88
N GLU A 88 -14.12 -15.34 2.73
CA GLU A 88 -15.17 -16.22 2.23
C GLU A 88 -14.65 -17.34 1.31
N ASN A 89 -13.52 -17.10 0.62
CA ASN A 89 -13.07 -17.95 -0.47
C ASN A 89 -11.68 -18.54 -0.27
N SER A 90 -11.07 -18.37 0.91
CA SER A 90 -9.80 -19.01 1.27
C SER A 90 -9.84 -19.60 2.67
N TYR A 91 -9.06 -20.67 2.87
CA TYR A 91 -8.83 -21.32 4.16
C TYR A 91 -7.34 -21.29 4.43
N ILE A 92 -6.93 -20.57 5.48
CA ILE A 92 -5.52 -20.47 5.88
C ILE A 92 -5.31 -21.36 7.11
N SER A 93 -4.41 -22.32 6.99
CA SER A 93 -4.06 -23.22 8.12
C SER A 93 -3.21 -22.45 9.14
N PRO A 94 -3.58 -22.45 10.43
CA PRO A 94 -2.87 -21.71 11.49
C PRO A 94 -1.59 -22.41 11.99
N SER A 95 -0.98 -23.31 11.21
CA SER A 95 0.20 -24.07 11.65
C SER A 95 1.44 -23.19 11.72
N LYS A 96 2.11 -23.12 12.89
CA LYS A 96 3.31 -22.30 13.14
C LYS A 96 4.48 -22.57 12.15
N ASN A 97 4.58 -23.77 11.59
CA ASN A 97 5.74 -24.18 10.77
C ASN A 97 5.38 -24.50 9.32
N ASN A 98 4.11 -24.53 8.94
CA ASN A 98 3.70 -24.94 7.59
C ASN A 98 2.43 -24.20 7.16
N ASN A 99 2.54 -22.87 7.09
CA ASN A 99 1.43 -22.05 6.64
C ASN A 99 1.03 -22.44 5.21
N ARG A 100 -0.21 -22.84 5.06
CA ARG A 100 -0.82 -23.19 3.77
C ARG A 100 -2.12 -22.43 3.62
N ALA A 101 -2.43 -22.04 2.39
CA ALA A 101 -3.73 -21.50 2.03
C ALA A 101 -4.37 -22.37 0.94
N LEU A 102 -5.65 -22.67 1.08
CA LEU A 102 -6.48 -23.27 0.06
C LEU A 102 -7.41 -22.19 -0.49
N LEU A 103 -7.38 -21.96 -1.79
CA LEU A 103 -8.25 -21.03 -2.49
C LEU A 103 -9.30 -21.80 -3.28
N THR A 104 -10.57 -21.49 -3.08
CA THR A 104 -11.67 -22.11 -3.82
C THR A 104 -11.80 -21.53 -5.24
N SER A 105 -12.55 -22.17 -6.11
CA SER A 105 -12.85 -21.63 -7.44
C SER A 105 -13.55 -20.26 -7.40
N LYS A 106 -14.38 -20.01 -6.39
CA LYS A 106 -15.08 -18.74 -6.17
C LYS A 106 -14.12 -17.56 -5.90
N PHE A 107 -12.92 -17.83 -5.36
CA PHE A 107 -11.89 -16.81 -5.16
C PHE A 107 -11.53 -16.08 -6.45
N PHE A 108 -11.51 -16.81 -7.56
CA PHE A 108 -11.16 -16.30 -8.90
C PHE A 108 -12.37 -15.77 -9.69
N GLY A 109 -13.56 -15.73 -9.10
CA GLY A 109 -14.80 -15.19 -9.68
C GLY A 109 -15.00 -13.69 -9.47
N ASN A 110 -14.09 -13.01 -8.77
CA ASN A 110 -14.13 -11.57 -8.54
C ASN A 110 -13.51 -10.77 -9.69
N THR A 111 -13.50 -9.43 -9.58
CA THR A 111 -12.81 -8.56 -10.53
C THR A 111 -11.29 -8.76 -10.44
N ASP A 112 -10.56 -8.48 -11.53
CA ASP A 112 -9.12 -8.73 -11.62
C ASP A 112 -8.32 -8.04 -10.52
N GLU A 113 -8.69 -6.80 -10.15
CA GLU A 113 -8.03 -6.03 -9.10
C GLU A 113 -8.22 -6.68 -7.73
N ILE A 114 -9.42 -7.15 -7.40
CA ILE A 114 -9.69 -7.82 -6.13
C ILE A 114 -8.95 -9.16 -6.07
N ILE A 115 -8.95 -9.93 -7.15
CA ILE A 115 -8.21 -11.19 -7.22
C ILE A 115 -6.70 -10.92 -7.04
N LEU A 116 -6.15 -9.95 -7.77
CA LEU A 116 -4.73 -9.62 -7.72
C LEU A 116 -4.29 -9.23 -6.30
N ARG A 117 -5.02 -8.33 -5.65
CA ARG A 117 -4.70 -7.89 -4.29
C ARG A 117 -4.88 -8.99 -3.26
N SER A 118 -5.99 -9.72 -3.31
CA SER A 118 -6.25 -10.84 -2.40
C SER A 118 -5.18 -11.91 -2.52
N PHE A 119 -4.83 -12.29 -3.75
CA PHE A 119 -3.82 -13.30 -4.01
C PHE A 119 -2.42 -12.85 -3.55
N THR A 120 -2.05 -11.59 -3.84
CA THR A 120 -0.78 -11.01 -3.40
C THR A 120 -0.68 -10.98 -1.87
N LYS A 121 -1.77 -10.63 -1.17
CA LYS A 121 -1.81 -10.61 0.28
C LYS A 121 -1.62 -12.00 0.88
N ILE A 122 -2.31 -13.01 0.36
CA ILE A 122 -2.12 -14.40 0.79
C ILE A 122 -0.68 -14.87 0.56
N LEU A 123 -0.05 -14.53 -0.58
CA LEU A 123 1.36 -14.85 -0.82
C LEU A 123 2.28 -14.21 0.24
N GLN A 124 2.04 -12.97 0.64
CA GLN A 124 2.80 -12.30 1.69
C GLN A 124 2.61 -12.99 3.04
N ASP A 125 1.37 -13.30 3.42
CA ASP A 125 1.04 -13.94 4.70
C ASP A 125 1.67 -15.34 4.80
N ILE A 126 1.62 -16.14 3.72
CA ILE A 126 2.20 -17.49 3.68
C ILE A 126 3.73 -17.46 3.66
N SER A 127 4.33 -16.57 2.86
CA SER A 127 5.79 -16.49 2.75
C SER A 127 6.45 -15.84 3.96
N GLY A 128 5.73 -14.92 4.64
CA GLY A 128 6.26 -14.06 5.67
C GLY A 128 7.18 -12.95 5.15
N ARG A 129 7.19 -12.68 3.84
CA ARG A 129 8.03 -11.63 3.24
C ARG A 129 7.43 -10.25 3.43
N TYR A 130 8.28 -9.28 3.76
CA TYR A 130 7.86 -7.88 3.89
C TYR A 130 7.40 -7.27 2.56
N PHE A 131 8.10 -7.59 1.46
CA PHE A 131 7.75 -7.07 0.13
C PHE A 131 6.86 -8.04 -0.63
N ALA A 132 5.83 -7.48 -1.27
CA ALA A 132 4.93 -8.22 -2.14
C ALA A 132 5.65 -8.79 -3.37
N ALA A 133 5.15 -9.90 -3.89
CA ALA A 133 5.59 -10.42 -5.18
C ALA A 133 5.29 -9.42 -6.31
N ARG A 134 6.13 -9.42 -7.37
CA ARG A 134 5.96 -8.50 -8.50
C ARG A 134 4.62 -8.71 -9.22
N GLY A 135 3.83 -7.66 -9.37
CA GLY A 135 2.48 -7.72 -9.92
C GLY A 135 2.36 -8.42 -11.29
N LYS A 136 3.30 -8.18 -12.22
CA LYS A 136 3.32 -8.86 -13.54
C LYS A 136 3.44 -10.38 -13.41
N GLY A 137 4.25 -10.88 -12.46
CA GLY A 137 4.38 -12.31 -12.21
C GLY A 137 3.12 -12.92 -11.62
N VAL A 138 2.52 -12.21 -10.66
CA VAL A 138 1.26 -12.63 -10.03
C VAL A 138 0.13 -12.67 -11.05
N SER A 139 -0.04 -11.61 -11.87
CA SER A 139 -1.08 -11.57 -12.92
C SER A 139 -0.95 -12.71 -13.92
N ARG A 140 0.30 -13.07 -14.31
CA ARG A 140 0.53 -14.21 -15.21
C ARG A 140 0.02 -15.51 -14.59
N ILE A 141 0.32 -15.76 -13.31
CA ILE A 141 -0.12 -16.97 -12.61
C ILE A 141 -1.64 -17.01 -12.48
N ILE A 142 -2.29 -15.89 -12.11
CA ILE A 142 -3.75 -15.79 -12.04
C ILE A 142 -4.38 -16.14 -13.40
N ASN A 143 -3.83 -15.63 -14.51
CA ASN A 143 -4.30 -15.95 -15.85
C ASN A 143 -4.14 -17.45 -16.17
N GLN A 144 -3.03 -18.07 -15.82
CA GLN A 144 -2.81 -19.50 -15.99
C GLN A 144 -3.83 -20.34 -15.16
N ILE A 145 -4.17 -19.89 -13.94
CA ILE A 145 -5.20 -20.53 -13.11
C ILE A 145 -6.56 -20.43 -13.80
N LYS A 146 -6.96 -19.25 -14.28
CA LYS A 146 -8.23 -19.02 -14.99
C LYS A 146 -8.34 -19.84 -16.28
N GLN A 147 -7.23 -19.96 -17.02
CA GLN A 147 -7.15 -20.77 -18.25
C GLN A 147 -6.99 -22.27 -17.99
N LYS A 148 -6.97 -22.70 -16.73
CA LYS A 148 -6.76 -24.09 -16.33
C LYS A 148 -5.42 -24.70 -16.82
N SER A 149 -4.45 -23.89 -17.17
CA SER A 149 -3.14 -24.31 -17.69
C SER A 149 -2.07 -24.43 -16.58
N LEU A 150 -2.34 -23.93 -15.37
CA LEU A 150 -1.43 -24.04 -14.25
C LEU A 150 -1.45 -25.46 -13.68
N THR A 151 -0.26 -26.05 -13.50
CA THR A 151 -0.08 -27.25 -12.68
C THR A 151 0.60 -26.90 -11.37
N LYS A 152 1.86 -26.46 -11.43
CA LYS A 152 2.68 -26.06 -10.29
C LYS A 152 3.65 -24.97 -10.68
N THR A 153 3.85 -23.97 -9.80
CA THR A 153 4.82 -22.88 -10.02
C THR A 153 5.28 -22.30 -8.68
N THR A 154 6.34 -21.47 -8.71
CA THR A 154 6.81 -20.73 -7.54
C THR A 154 6.83 -19.23 -7.79
N ILE A 155 6.43 -18.45 -6.78
CA ILE A 155 6.55 -17.00 -6.79
C ILE A 155 6.55 -16.46 -5.35
N GLY A 156 7.36 -15.45 -5.10
CA GLY A 156 7.35 -14.71 -3.83
C GLY A 156 7.70 -15.58 -2.61
N GLY A 157 8.41 -16.70 -2.77
CA GLY A 157 8.72 -17.63 -1.69
C GLY A 157 7.58 -18.59 -1.34
N CYS A 158 6.63 -18.71 -2.27
CA CYS A 158 5.53 -19.66 -2.17
C CYS A 158 5.54 -20.63 -3.34
N VAL A 159 5.12 -21.86 -3.09
CA VAL A 159 4.75 -22.87 -4.09
C VAL A 159 3.24 -22.78 -4.28
N ILE A 160 2.82 -22.68 -5.53
CA ILE A 160 1.41 -22.62 -5.93
C ILE A 160 1.12 -23.86 -6.76
N GLU A 161 0.13 -24.63 -6.36
CA GLU A 161 -0.24 -25.88 -7.01
C GLU A 161 -1.76 -25.91 -7.23
N LYS A 162 -2.18 -26.26 -8.43
CA LYS A 162 -3.61 -26.43 -8.74
C LYS A 162 -4.00 -27.88 -8.47
N ILE A 163 -5.01 -28.06 -7.64
CA ILE A 163 -5.58 -29.37 -7.30
C ILE A 163 -7.07 -29.30 -7.65
N GLU A 164 -7.46 -30.00 -8.69
CA GLU A 164 -8.84 -30.00 -9.21
C GLU A 164 -9.39 -28.57 -9.45
N ASN A 165 -10.39 -28.16 -8.66
CA ASN A 165 -11.02 -26.84 -8.73
C ASN A 165 -10.48 -25.84 -7.72
N SER A 166 -9.44 -26.20 -6.98
CA SER A 166 -8.84 -25.39 -5.92
C SER A 166 -7.38 -25.09 -6.22
N VAL A 167 -6.84 -24.08 -5.56
CA VAL A 167 -5.42 -23.71 -5.62
C VAL A 167 -4.85 -23.79 -4.21
N VAL A 168 -3.78 -24.53 -4.04
CA VAL A 168 -3.02 -24.61 -2.78
C VAL A 168 -1.79 -23.75 -2.88
N ILE A 169 -1.59 -22.90 -1.87
CA ILE A 169 -0.41 -22.08 -1.69
C ILE A 169 0.31 -22.58 -0.44
N SER A 170 1.58 -22.88 -0.54
CA SER A 170 2.41 -23.27 0.60
C SER A 170 3.74 -22.50 0.58
N LYS A 171 4.36 -22.36 1.75
CA LYS A 171 5.69 -21.75 1.85
C LYS A 171 6.70 -22.62 1.13
N GLU A 172 7.59 -22.01 0.34
CA GLU A 172 8.71 -22.68 -0.30
C GLU A 172 9.72 -23.08 0.79
N ASN A 173 9.98 -24.38 0.91
CA ASN A 173 11.04 -24.88 1.78
C ASN A 173 12.37 -24.64 1.08
N THR A 174 13.04 -23.54 1.40
CA THR A 174 14.47 -23.35 1.05
C THR A 174 15.27 -24.33 1.91
N LYS A 175 15.88 -25.33 1.25
CA LYS A 175 16.93 -26.16 1.87
C LYS A 175 18.15 -25.31 2.18
#